data_8c6404772de4dfe96da69b1a90d54b64
#
_entry.id   8c6404772de4dfe96da69b1a90d54b64
#
_cell.length_a   1.000
_cell.length_b   1.000
_cell.length_c   1.000
_cell.angle_alpha   90.00
_cell.angle_beta   90.00
_cell.angle_gamma   90.00
#
_symmetry.space_group_name_H-M   'P 1'
#
loop_
_entity.id
_entity.type
_entity.pdbx_description
1 polymer ?
#
loop_
_entity_poly.entity_id
_entity_poly.type
_entity_poly.pdbx_seq_one_letter_code
_entity_poly.pdbx_strand_id
1 'polypeptide(L)'
;MERYRNAFENTGDSQKSSEAMFARKVILVEGILIFENKTLCSLMDIKIFVDTDADVRLIRRIRRDVAKRGRSLESVLNQYLATVKPMHEQFVEPSKKNADLVVLEGGKNLVALEMIIDRIQRHIDNDSEQ
;
A
#
# COMPACT_ATOMS: atom_id res chain seq x y z
N MET A 1 -21.65 3.58 -1.57
CA MET A 1 -21.27 2.87 -2.81
C MET A 1 -20.77 3.77 -3.92
N GLU A 2 -21.40 4.90 -4.19
CA GLU A 2 -20.89 5.90 -5.16
C GLU A 2 -19.54 6.51 -4.80
N ARG A 3 -19.22 6.57 -3.52
CA ARG A 3 -17.97 7.13 -2.99
C ARG A 3 -16.70 6.49 -3.55
N TYR A 4 -16.71 5.16 -3.77
CA TYR A 4 -15.55 4.43 -4.26
C TYR A 4 -15.46 4.38 -5.79
N ARG A 5 -16.60 4.47 -6.49
CA ARG A 5 -16.65 4.46 -7.96
C ARG A 5 -15.91 5.66 -8.55
N ASN A 6 -16.13 6.86 -8.02
CA ASN A 6 -15.55 8.10 -8.54
C ASN A 6 -14.03 8.25 -8.28
N ALA A 7 -13.46 7.53 -7.31
CA ALA A 7 -12.03 7.57 -7.01
C ALA A 7 -11.19 6.80 -8.05
N PHE A 8 -11.77 5.77 -8.68
CA PHE A 8 -11.08 4.96 -9.70
C PHE A 8 -11.20 5.53 -11.12
N GLU A 9 -12.21 6.34 -11.41
CA GLU A 9 -12.41 6.92 -12.73
C GLU A 9 -11.42 8.04 -13.07
N ASN A 10 -10.71 8.60 -12.09
CA ASN A 10 -9.78 9.73 -12.27
C ASN A 10 -8.30 9.36 -12.36
N THR A 11 -7.93 8.10 -12.26
CA THR A 11 -6.58 7.65 -12.58
C THR A 11 -6.54 7.25 -14.04
N GLY A 12 -6.19 8.24 -14.90
CA GLY A 12 -6.13 8.05 -16.33
C GLY A 12 -5.21 6.91 -16.74
N ASP A 13 -5.78 5.75 -16.93
CA ASP A 13 -5.28 4.73 -17.83
C ASP A 13 -6.47 4.09 -18.54
N SER A 14 -6.51 4.37 -19.82
CA SER A 14 -7.50 3.92 -20.76
C SER A 14 -7.42 2.42 -20.96
N GLN A 15 -8.57 1.83 -21.01
CA GLN A 15 -8.94 0.47 -21.36
C GLN A 15 -8.88 -0.54 -20.23
N LYS A 16 -10.10 -0.82 -19.68
CA LYS A 16 -10.55 -2.21 -19.61
C LYS A 16 -11.98 -2.28 -19.09
N SER A 17 -12.78 -3.03 -19.84
CA SER A 17 -13.97 -3.80 -19.44
C SER A 17 -14.56 -3.41 -18.09
N SER A 18 -15.74 -2.83 -18.13
CA SER A 18 -16.64 -2.72 -17.00
C SER A 18 -17.02 -4.12 -16.51
N GLU A 19 -16.13 -4.76 -15.76
CA GLU A 19 -16.53 -5.86 -14.92
C GLU A 19 -17.44 -5.32 -13.83
N ALA A 20 -18.61 -5.90 -13.69
CA ALA A 20 -19.53 -5.54 -12.61
C ALA A 20 -18.84 -5.77 -11.27
N MET A 21 -18.40 -4.70 -10.62
CA MET A 21 -17.84 -4.77 -9.28
C MET A 21 -18.95 -5.03 -8.29
N PHE A 22 -19.06 -6.26 -7.84
CA PHE A 22 -19.95 -6.59 -6.72
C PHE A 22 -19.47 -5.86 -5.46
N ALA A 23 -20.41 -5.28 -4.72
CA ALA A 23 -20.11 -4.66 -3.45
C ALA A 23 -19.47 -5.67 -2.49
N ARG A 24 -18.28 -5.34 -2.02
CA ARG A 24 -17.57 -6.13 -1.01
C ARG A 24 -17.60 -5.39 0.32
N LYS A 25 -17.66 -6.13 1.42
CA LYS A 25 -17.63 -5.56 2.79
C LYS A 25 -16.31 -4.87 3.11
N VAL A 26 -15.22 -5.35 2.51
CA VAL A 26 -13.88 -4.82 2.69
C VAL A 26 -13.20 -4.64 1.35
N ILE A 27 -12.60 -3.47 1.15
CA ILE A 27 -11.76 -3.14 0.00
C ILE A 27 -10.37 -2.82 0.53
N LEU A 28 -9.37 -3.58 0.09
CA LEU A 28 -7.97 -3.33 0.40
C LEU A 28 -7.32 -2.60 -0.78
N VAL A 29 -6.76 -1.41 -0.49
CA VAL A 29 -5.99 -0.62 -1.45
C VAL A 29 -4.54 -0.57 -1.00
N GLU A 30 -3.60 -0.87 -1.88
CA GLU A 30 -2.18 -0.86 -1.56
C GLU A 30 -1.38 -0.02 -2.56
N GLY A 31 -0.33 0.64 -2.08
CA GLY A 31 0.61 1.40 -2.91
C GLY A 31 1.49 2.31 -2.08
N ILE A 32 2.69 2.58 -2.57
CA ILE A 32 3.69 3.38 -1.85
C ILE A 32 3.36 4.88 -1.76
N LEU A 33 2.49 5.39 -2.63
CA LEU A 33 2.12 6.81 -2.71
C LEU A 33 0.64 7.07 -2.40
N ILE A 34 -0.10 6.08 -1.93
CA ILE A 34 -1.54 6.22 -1.69
C ILE A 34 -1.87 7.32 -0.66
N PHE A 35 -0.99 7.56 0.30
CA PHE A 35 -1.20 8.58 1.33
C PHE A 35 -0.83 9.99 0.89
N GLU A 36 -0.22 10.17 -0.29
CA GLU A 36 0.00 11.48 -0.91
C GLU A 36 -1.28 12.01 -1.56
N ASN A 37 -2.21 11.14 -1.93
CA ASN A 37 -3.47 11.54 -2.54
C ASN A 37 -4.52 11.81 -1.45
N LYS A 38 -4.79 13.10 -1.20
CA LYS A 38 -5.73 13.54 -0.17
C LYS A 38 -7.17 13.05 -0.41
N THR A 39 -7.59 13.01 -1.67
CA THR A 39 -8.92 12.50 -2.02
C THR A 39 -9.03 11.02 -1.70
N LEU A 40 -8.01 10.24 -2.06
CA LEU A 40 -7.98 8.82 -1.73
C LEU A 40 -7.96 8.59 -0.21
N CYS A 41 -7.12 9.33 0.51
CA CYS A 41 -7.06 9.25 1.97
C CYS A 41 -8.41 9.56 2.65
N SER A 42 -9.20 10.49 2.10
CA SER A 42 -10.51 10.83 2.65
C SER A 42 -11.57 9.73 2.45
N LEU A 43 -11.32 8.78 1.57
CA LEU A 43 -12.19 7.62 1.31
C LEU A 43 -11.84 6.40 2.17
N MET A 44 -10.66 6.40 2.79
CA MET A 44 -10.19 5.28 3.60
C MET A 44 -10.72 5.36 5.02
N ASP A 45 -11.28 4.26 5.52
CA ASP A 45 -11.74 4.14 6.90
C ASP A 45 -10.58 3.81 7.84
N ILE A 46 -9.59 3.04 7.36
CA ILE A 46 -8.38 2.67 8.11
C ILE A 46 -7.17 2.85 7.20
N LYS A 47 -6.17 3.57 7.69
CA LYS A 47 -4.92 3.85 6.97
C LYS A 47 -3.75 3.23 7.73
N ILE A 48 -3.10 2.24 7.10
CA ILE A 48 -2.00 1.49 7.69
C ILE A 48 -0.72 1.79 6.92
N PHE A 49 0.30 2.28 7.62
CA PHE A 49 1.64 2.42 7.07
C PHE A 49 2.49 1.22 7.50
N VAL A 50 3.06 0.53 6.52
CA VAL A 50 3.96 -0.61 6.76
C VAL A 50 5.39 -0.09 6.76
N ASP A 51 5.99 -0.04 7.92
CA ASP A 51 7.35 0.46 8.12
C ASP A 51 8.38 -0.68 8.09
N THR A 52 9.47 -0.46 7.38
CA THR A 52 10.58 -1.42 7.28
C THR A 52 11.86 -0.64 7.09
N ASP A 53 12.92 -1.02 7.76
CA ASP A 53 14.22 -0.37 7.69
C ASP A 53 14.76 -0.26 6.26
N ALA A 54 15.43 0.82 5.96
CA ALA A 54 15.87 1.16 4.60
C ALA A 54 16.82 0.11 3.99
N ASP A 55 17.71 -0.45 4.81
CA ASP A 55 18.65 -1.52 4.41
C ASP A 55 17.90 -2.81 4.06
N VAL A 56 16.90 -3.19 4.87
CA VAL A 56 16.05 -4.37 4.60
C VAL A 56 15.26 -4.18 3.30
N ARG A 57 14.70 -2.98 3.07
CA ARG A 57 13.99 -2.64 1.83
C ARG A 57 14.93 -2.75 0.63
N LEU A 58 16.15 -2.22 0.75
CA LEU A 58 17.17 -2.29 -0.32
C LEU A 58 17.57 -3.74 -0.62
N ILE A 59 17.86 -4.55 0.39
CA ILE A 59 18.20 -5.97 0.22
C ILE A 59 17.08 -6.73 -0.49
N ARG A 60 15.83 -6.53 -0.08
CA ARG A 60 14.67 -7.16 -0.74
C ARG A 60 14.54 -6.73 -2.20
N ARG A 61 14.78 -5.45 -2.50
CA ARG A 61 14.77 -4.92 -3.86
C ARG A 61 15.86 -5.55 -4.72
N ILE A 62 17.11 -5.61 -4.22
CA ILE A 62 18.23 -6.23 -4.93
C ILE A 62 17.90 -7.68 -5.26
N ARG A 63 17.49 -8.47 -4.26
CA ARG A 63 17.14 -9.88 -4.48
C ARG A 63 16.06 -10.08 -5.54
N ARG A 64 15.01 -9.24 -5.51
CA ARG A 64 13.93 -9.31 -6.48
C ARG A 64 14.40 -8.91 -7.90
N ASP A 65 15.08 -7.78 -8.01
CA ASP A 65 15.38 -7.19 -9.31
C ASP A 65 16.54 -7.90 -10.01
N VAL A 66 17.53 -8.39 -9.26
CA VAL A 66 18.64 -9.17 -9.82
C VAL A 66 18.21 -10.62 -10.10
N ALA A 67 17.69 -11.33 -9.08
CA ALA A 67 17.40 -12.75 -9.23
C ALA A 67 16.17 -13.06 -10.10
N LYS A 68 15.11 -12.21 -10.02
CA LYS A 68 13.84 -12.49 -10.71
C LYS A 68 13.65 -11.69 -12.01
N ARG A 69 14.29 -10.54 -12.13
CA ARG A 69 14.11 -9.61 -13.27
C ARG A 69 15.36 -9.46 -14.14
N GLY A 70 16.46 -10.17 -13.82
CA GLY A 70 17.69 -10.17 -14.60
C GLY A 70 18.43 -8.84 -14.69
N ARG A 71 18.16 -7.89 -13.77
CA ARG A 71 18.87 -6.61 -13.75
C ARG A 71 20.26 -6.76 -13.16
N SER A 72 21.21 -5.92 -13.61
CA SER A 72 22.52 -5.85 -12.97
C SER A 72 22.42 -5.20 -11.60
N LEU A 73 23.25 -5.64 -10.64
CA LEU A 73 23.34 -5.05 -9.32
C LEU A 73 23.64 -3.55 -9.38
N GLU A 74 24.58 -3.17 -10.23
CA GLU A 74 24.97 -1.76 -10.44
C GLU A 74 23.78 -0.91 -10.91
N SER A 75 23.00 -1.39 -11.88
CA SER A 75 21.79 -0.69 -12.35
C SER A 75 20.76 -0.49 -11.22
N VAL A 76 20.59 -1.48 -10.36
CA VAL A 76 19.65 -1.40 -9.23
C VAL A 76 20.14 -0.38 -8.20
N LEU A 77 21.42 -0.39 -7.85
CA LEU A 77 22.02 0.53 -6.89
C LEU A 77 22.01 1.98 -7.40
N ASN A 78 22.39 2.20 -8.66
CA ASN A 78 22.37 3.53 -9.26
C ASN A 78 20.96 4.12 -9.28
N GLN A 79 19.95 3.35 -9.66
CA GLN A 79 18.56 3.79 -9.61
C GLN A 79 18.09 4.05 -8.16
N TYR A 80 18.51 3.22 -7.22
CA TYR A 80 18.15 3.41 -5.81
C TYR A 80 18.66 4.75 -5.28
N LEU A 81 19.93 5.05 -5.51
CA LEU A 81 20.55 6.30 -5.05
C LEU A 81 20.02 7.54 -5.79
N ALA A 82 19.84 7.44 -7.09
CA ALA A 82 19.42 8.57 -7.91
C ALA A 82 17.93 8.92 -7.77
N THR A 83 17.10 7.94 -7.51
CA THR A 83 15.63 8.14 -7.58
C THR A 83 14.91 7.59 -6.36
N VAL A 84 15.09 6.30 -6.04
CA VAL A 84 14.21 5.62 -5.08
C VAL A 84 14.38 6.18 -3.67
N LYS A 85 15.61 6.35 -3.21
CA LYS A 85 15.89 6.88 -1.88
C LYS A 85 15.41 8.33 -1.71
N PRO A 86 15.79 9.30 -2.57
CA PRO A 86 15.31 10.67 -2.44
C PRO A 86 13.79 10.80 -2.56
N MET A 87 13.15 10.04 -3.46
CA MET A 87 11.68 10.04 -3.58
C MET A 87 11.00 9.46 -2.34
N HIS A 88 11.56 8.41 -1.75
CA HIS A 88 11.06 7.86 -0.50
C HIS A 88 11.13 8.89 0.64
N GLU A 89 12.27 9.54 0.80
CA GLU A 89 12.49 10.57 1.83
C GLU A 89 11.59 11.81 1.63
N GLN A 90 11.32 12.16 0.38
CA GLN A 90 10.51 13.33 0.05
C GLN A 90 9.01 13.09 0.16
N PHE A 91 8.52 11.93 -0.23
CA PHE A 91 7.08 11.67 -0.36
C PHE A 91 6.58 10.55 0.56
N VAL A 92 7.26 9.40 0.59
CA VAL A 92 6.75 8.23 1.30
C VAL A 92 6.90 8.38 2.81
N GLU A 93 8.09 8.70 3.30
CA GLU A 93 8.36 8.84 4.73
C GLU A 93 7.50 9.92 5.39
N PRO A 94 7.35 11.13 4.83
CA PRO A 94 6.47 12.15 5.40
C PRO A 94 4.99 11.76 5.39
N SER A 95 4.56 10.89 4.49
CA SER A 95 3.16 10.44 4.40
C SER A 95 2.74 9.54 5.57
N LYS A 96 3.70 8.97 6.30
CA LYS A 96 3.48 8.19 7.53
C LYS A 96 2.59 8.92 8.56
N LYS A 97 2.68 10.24 8.64
CA LYS A 97 1.82 11.06 9.51
C LYS A 97 0.32 10.97 9.21
N ASN A 98 -0.04 10.53 8.01
CA ASN A 98 -1.43 10.36 7.59
C ASN A 98 -2.00 8.97 7.95
N ALA A 99 -1.16 8.08 8.49
CA ALA A 99 -1.59 6.75 8.90
C ALA A 99 -2.30 6.77 10.27
N ASP A 100 -3.27 5.89 10.42
CA ASP A 100 -3.93 5.62 11.71
C ASP A 100 -3.14 4.58 12.51
N LEU A 101 -2.40 3.71 11.82
CA LEU A 101 -1.57 2.65 12.40
C LEU A 101 -0.26 2.51 11.63
N VAL A 102 0.85 2.37 12.35
CA VAL A 102 2.17 2.04 11.79
C VAL A 102 2.55 0.62 12.22
N VAL A 103 2.76 -0.26 11.24
CA VAL A 103 3.17 -1.64 11.47
C VAL A 103 4.66 -1.76 11.20
N LEU A 104 5.43 -2.05 12.24
CA LEU A 104 6.88 -2.26 12.16
C LEU A 104 7.19 -3.65 11.59
N GLU A 105 8.38 -3.80 10.98
CA GLU A 105 8.89 -5.05 10.42
C GLU A 105 8.05 -5.63 9.25
N GLY A 106 7.11 -4.88 8.77
CA GLY A 106 6.26 -5.29 7.65
C GLY A 106 5.45 -6.54 7.96
N GLY A 107 5.28 -7.41 6.97
CA GLY A 107 4.50 -8.65 7.10
C GLY A 107 5.08 -9.72 8.02
N LYS A 108 6.18 -9.45 8.72
CA LYS A 108 6.77 -10.35 9.72
C LYS A 108 6.24 -10.09 11.14
N ASN A 109 5.58 -8.97 11.37
CA ASN A 109 4.95 -8.65 12.63
C ASN A 109 3.60 -9.37 12.75
N LEU A 110 3.65 -10.63 13.18
CA LEU A 110 2.47 -11.49 13.27
C LEU A 110 1.45 -10.95 14.28
N VAL A 111 1.88 -10.34 15.36
CA VAL A 111 0.98 -9.75 16.36
C VAL A 111 0.16 -8.62 15.76
N ALA A 112 0.80 -7.70 15.04
CA ALA A 112 0.09 -6.62 14.35
C ALA A 112 -0.86 -7.16 13.27
N LEU A 113 -0.45 -8.19 12.52
CA LEU A 113 -1.30 -8.83 11.52
C LEU A 113 -2.54 -9.48 12.13
N GLU A 114 -2.40 -10.21 13.22
CA GLU A 114 -3.52 -10.81 13.94
C GLU A 114 -4.52 -9.75 14.41
N MET A 115 -4.05 -8.65 15.01
CA MET A 115 -4.91 -7.55 15.43
C MET A 115 -5.70 -6.92 14.28
N ILE A 116 -5.05 -6.75 13.10
CA ILE A 116 -5.68 -6.21 11.90
C ILE A 116 -6.73 -7.18 11.37
N ILE A 117 -6.40 -8.46 11.29
CA ILE A 117 -7.31 -9.52 10.82
C ILE A 117 -8.54 -9.60 11.73
N ASP A 118 -8.35 -9.61 13.04
CA ASP A 118 -9.45 -9.63 14.01
C ASP A 118 -10.37 -8.40 13.85
N ARG A 119 -9.78 -7.23 13.62
CA ARG A 119 -10.57 -6.01 13.40
C ARG A 119 -11.42 -6.08 12.12
N ILE A 120 -10.84 -6.61 11.06
CA ILE A 120 -11.53 -6.81 9.78
C ILE A 120 -12.64 -7.85 9.94
N GLN A 121 -12.35 -8.97 10.60
CA GLN A 121 -13.31 -10.06 10.80
C GLN A 121 -14.54 -9.57 11.58
N ARG A 122 -14.34 -8.85 12.68
CA ARG A 122 -15.45 -8.26 13.46
C ARG A 122 -16.32 -7.32 12.62
N HIS A 123 -15.72 -6.56 11.70
CA HIS A 123 -16.48 -5.70 10.79
C HIS A 123 -17.35 -6.52 9.84
N ILE A 124 -16.80 -7.60 9.27
CA ILE A 124 -17.52 -8.50 8.37
C ILE A 124 -18.68 -9.19 9.09
N ASP A 125 -18.48 -9.64 10.32
CA ASP A 125 -19.46 -10.37 11.10
C ASP A 125 -20.62 -9.46 11.51
N ASN A 126 -20.33 -8.27 12.01
CA ASN A 126 -21.35 -7.29 12.42
C ASN A 126 -22.27 -6.85 11.27
N ASP A 127 -21.75 -6.73 10.05
CA ASP A 127 -22.57 -6.41 8.86
C ASP A 127 -23.42 -7.60 8.39
N SER A 128 -23.18 -8.80 8.92
CA SER A 128 -23.96 -9.99 8.57
C SER A 128 -25.22 -10.16 9.40
N GLU A 129 -25.34 -9.40 10.50
CA GLU A 129 -26.46 -9.44 11.42
C GLU A 129 -27.50 -8.32 11.17
N GLN A 130 -27.28 -7.47 10.18
CA GLN A 130 -28.21 -6.44 9.71
C GLN A 130 -28.82 -6.80 8.35
#